data_66b8142f14fe4c47825d103d4ce467b4
#
_entry.id   66b8142f14fe4c47825d103d4ce467b4
#
_cell.length_a   1.000
_cell.length_b   1.000
_cell.length_c   1.000
_cell.angle_alpha   90.00
_cell.angle_beta   90.00
_cell.angle_gamma   90.00
#
_symmetry.space_group_name_H-M   'P 1'
#
loop_
_entity.id
_entity.type
_entity.pdbx_description
1 polymer ?
#
loop_
_entity_poly.entity_id
_entity_poly.type
_entity_poly.pdbx_seq_one_letter_code
_entity_poly.pdbx_strand_id
1 'polypeptide(L)'
;VNEFDVPYVVLSNPKNAKLYYGKNELNVGQSSLIELAKISCDVVISGIIGMTGLYPAFAAISVGNNLAIANKETLVSAGKIFLEKSYEKKVKILPVDSEHSAIFQCLEKNNISNVDFITLTASGGPFLNMPIESFKNIKPTDAIKHPVWKMGQKISVDSATMFNKALEIIEASVLFNIE
;
A
#
# COMPACT_ATOMS: atom_id res chain seq x y z
N VAL A 1 -17.56 11.05 -5.18
CA VAL A 1 -17.28 12.50 -5.12
C VAL A 1 -18.55 13.24 -4.71
N ASN A 2 -19.62 13.15 -5.49
CA ASN A 2 -20.86 13.88 -5.19
C ASN A 2 -21.58 13.42 -3.91
N GLU A 3 -21.42 12.16 -3.52
CA GLU A 3 -22.00 11.56 -2.32
C GLU A 3 -21.36 12.12 -1.03
N PHE A 4 -20.05 12.35 -1.06
CA PHE A 4 -19.27 12.77 0.10
C PHE A 4 -18.82 14.23 0.07
N ASP A 5 -19.29 15.00 -0.90
CA ASP A 5 -18.94 16.42 -1.10
C ASP A 5 -17.41 16.68 -1.03
N VAL A 6 -16.67 15.84 -1.74
CA VAL A 6 -15.20 15.88 -1.74
C VAL A 6 -14.68 17.17 -2.38
N PRO A 7 -13.95 18.04 -1.67
CA PRO A 7 -13.59 19.38 -2.16
C PRO A 7 -12.53 19.35 -3.28
N TYR A 8 -11.65 18.36 -3.28
CA TYR A 8 -10.53 18.27 -4.22
C TYR A 8 -10.56 16.93 -4.96
N VAL A 9 -10.43 16.96 -6.27
CA VAL A 9 -10.42 15.75 -7.10
C VAL A 9 -9.25 15.80 -8.06
N VAL A 10 -8.48 14.72 -8.10
CA VAL A 10 -7.37 14.55 -9.03
C VAL A 10 -7.45 13.20 -9.73
N LEU A 11 -7.26 13.18 -11.04
CA LEU A 11 -7.06 11.97 -11.81
C LEU A 11 -5.61 11.88 -12.31
N SER A 12 -4.93 10.78 -12.01
CA SER A 12 -3.54 10.56 -12.45
C SER A 12 -3.41 10.53 -13.97
N ASN A 13 -4.40 9.95 -14.67
CA ASN A 13 -4.39 9.85 -16.12
C ASN A 13 -5.31 10.91 -16.74
N PRO A 14 -4.74 11.94 -17.43
CA PRO A 14 -5.55 12.98 -18.08
C PRO A 14 -6.56 12.45 -19.09
N LYS A 15 -6.29 11.30 -19.74
CA LYS A 15 -7.19 10.70 -20.71
C LYS A 15 -8.55 10.30 -20.09
N ASN A 16 -8.59 10.09 -18.78
CA ASN A 16 -9.80 9.74 -18.05
C ASN A 16 -10.61 10.97 -17.61
N ALA A 17 -10.13 12.18 -17.82
CA ALA A 17 -10.82 13.41 -17.40
C ALA A 17 -12.24 13.50 -17.97
N LYS A 18 -12.45 13.03 -19.21
CA LYS A 18 -13.77 12.97 -19.87
C LYS A 18 -14.79 12.06 -19.18
N LEU A 19 -14.33 11.19 -18.26
CA LEU A 19 -15.20 10.28 -17.48
C LEU A 19 -15.62 10.89 -16.13
N TYR A 20 -15.15 12.11 -15.83
CA TYR A 20 -15.49 12.80 -14.60
C TYR A 20 -16.77 13.63 -14.78
N TYR A 21 -17.74 13.37 -13.93
CA TYR A 21 -19.04 14.08 -13.91
C TYR A 21 -19.32 14.75 -12.55
N GLY A 22 -18.28 14.96 -11.74
CA GLY A 22 -18.39 15.66 -10.46
C GLY A 22 -18.62 17.16 -10.63
N LYS A 23 -19.08 17.81 -9.56
CA LYS A 23 -19.32 19.26 -9.52
C LYS A 23 -18.06 20.07 -9.26
N ASN A 24 -17.07 19.45 -8.61
CA ASN A 24 -15.85 20.13 -8.19
C ASN A 24 -14.83 20.18 -9.32
N GLU A 25 -13.90 21.13 -9.25
CA GLU A 25 -12.82 21.25 -10.22
C GLU A 25 -11.99 19.97 -10.24
N LEU A 26 -11.75 19.46 -11.45
CA LEU A 26 -10.91 18.29 -11.68
C LEU A 26 -9.50 18.73 -12.05
N ASN A 27 -8.52 18.34 -11.24
CA ASN A 27 -7.12 18.44 -11.59
C ASN A 27 -6.61 17.11 -12.16
N VAL A 28 -5.60 17.13 -12.99
CA VAL A 28 -5.10 15.92 -13.68
C VAL A 28 -3.57 15.84 -13.66
N GLY A 29 -3.10 14.59 -13.67
CA GLY A 29 -1.68 14.30 -13.78
C GLY A 29 -0.97 14.05 -12.46
N GLN A 30 0.27 13.57 -12.56
CA GLN A 30 1.08 13.16 -11.41
C GLN A 30 1.46 14.34 -10.51
N SER A 31 1.75 15.50 -11.07
CA SER A 31 2.05 16.72 -10.31
C SER A 31 0.88 17.14 -9.44
N SER A 32 -0.34 17.07 -9.98
CA SER A 32 -1.56 17.39 -9.22
C SER A 32 -1.81 16.42 -8.08
N LEU A 33 -1.46 15.13 -8.22
CA LEU A 33 -1.52 14.17 -7.12
C LEU A 33 -0.54 14.52 -6.00
N ILE A 34 0.65 14.99 -6.34
CA ILE A 34 1.65 15.42 -5.37
C ILE A 34 1.15 16.66 -4.62
N GLU A 35 0.57 17.62 -5.32
CA GLU A 35 0.03 18.83 -4.69
C GLU A 35 -1.21 18.50 -3.82
N LEU A 36 -2.09 17.60 -4.25
CA LEU A 36 -3.20 17.10 -3.42
C LEU A 36 -2.69 16.51 -2.09
N ALA A 37 -1.64 15.70 -2.14
CA ALA A 37 -1.09 15.07 -0.96
C ALA A 37 -0.43 16.05 0.04
N LYS A 38 -0.11 17.27 -0.40
CA LYS A 38 0.43 18.33 0.45
C LYS A 38 -0.64 19.14 1.19
N ILE A 39 -1.91 18.97 0.86
CA ILE A 39 -2.99 19.65 1.58
C ILE A 39 -2.98 19.18 3.02
N SER A 40 -3.00 20.13 3.96
CA SER A 40 -2.97 19.83 5.40
C SER A 40 -4.21 19.03 5.82
N CYS A 41 -3.99 17.88 6.42
CA CYS A 41 -5.03 17.01 6.98
C CYS A 41 -4.44 16.13 8.09
N ASP A 42 -5.30 15.46 8.85
CA ASP A 42 -4.88 14.59 9.93
C ASP A 42 -4.15 13.35 9.43
N VAL A 43 -4.64 12.75 8.33
CA VAL A 43 -4.10 11.50 7.76
C VAL A 43 -4.31 11.48 6.25
N VAL A 44 -3.27 11.15 5.52
CA VAL A 44 -3.35 10.80 4.09
C VAL A 44 -3.36 9.28 3.96
N ILE A 45 -4.36 8.73 3.27
CA ILE A 45 -4.39 7.30 2.94
C ILE A 45 -3.73 7.09 1.58
N SER A 46 -2.60 6.38 1.56
CA SER A 46 -1.84 6.05 0.35
C SER A 46 -2.20 4.64 -0.14
N GLY A 47 -3.12 4.55 -1.11
CA GLY A 47 -3.56 3.30 -1.73
C GLY A 47 -3.26 3.22 -3.24
N ILE A 48 -2.41 4.11 -3.77
CA ILE A 48 -2.03 4.10 -5.19
C ILE A 48 -1.09 2.93 -5.45
N ILE A 49 -1.45 2.05 -6.38
CA ILE A 49 -0.71 0.83 -6.69
C ILE A 49 0.67 1.12 -7.31
N GLY A 50 1.68 0.39 -6.86
CA GLY A 50 3.03 0.42 -7.41
C GLY A 50 3.79 1.72 -7.13
N MET A 51 4.86 1.97 -7.86
CA MET A 51 5.78 3.10 -7.64
C MET A 51 5.16 4.48 -7.87
N THR A 52 4.01 4.55 -8.52
CA THR A 52 3.28 5.81 -8.77
C THR A 52 2.84 6.50 -7.46
N GLY A 53 2.59 5.71 -6.42
CA GLY A 53 2.20 6.20 -5.09
C GLY A 53 3.34 6.78 -4.26
N LEU A 54 4.61 6.54 -4.64
CA LEU A 54 5.77 6.93 -3.86
C LEU A 54 5.87 8.44 -3.64
N TYR A 55 5.81 9.22 -4.73
CA TYR A 55 5.96 10.67 -4.65
C TYR A 55 4.83 11.37 -3.88
N PRO A 56 3.53 11.05 -4.11
CA PRO A 56 2.46 11.62 -3.30
C PRO A 56 2.57 11.24 -1.82
N ALA A 57 2.90 9.99 -1.49
CA ALA A 57 3.09 9.56 -0.11
C ALA A 57 4.25 10.30 0.58
N PHE A 58 5.39 10.48 -0.12
CA PHE A 58 6.52 11.24 0.40
C PHE A 58 6.19 12.73 0.56
N ALA A 59 5.41 13.30 -0.37
CA ALA A 59 4.95 14.68 -0.28
C ALA A 59 4.07 14.90 0.95
N ALA A 60 3.16 13.96 1.26
CA ALA A 60 2.31 14.02 2.43
C ALA A 60 3.12 14.13 3.74
N ILE A 61 4.07 13.22 3.95
CA ILE A 61 4.91 13.26 5.17
C ILE A 61 5.82 14.49 5.21
N SER A 62 6.27 14.99 4.04
CA SER A 62 7.16 16.15 3.95
C SER A 62 6.52 17.43 4.46
N VAL A 63 5.21 17.57 4.39
CA VAL A 63 4.45 18.72 4.89
C VAL A 63 3.86 18.52 6.30
N GLY A 64 4.06 17.34 6.89
CA GLY A 64 3.62 17.06 8.27
C GLY A 64 2.30 16.32 8.38
N ASN A 65 1.78 15.73 7.29
CA ASN A 65 0.61 14.86 7.35
C ASN A 65 1.01 13.45 7.81
N ASN A 66 0.23 12.82 8.70
CA ASN A 66 0.38 11.40 8.98
C ASN A 66 0.03 10.59 7.74
N LEU A 67 0.65 9.43 7.59
CA LEU A 67 0.48 8.57 6.42
C LEU A 67 -0.07 7.20 6.84
N ALA A 68 -1.25 6.85 6.36
CA ALA A 68 -1.78 5.49 6.41
C ALA A 68 -1.43 4.80 5.07
N ILE A 69 -0.51 3.83 5.11
CA ILE A 69 0.08 3.27 3.89
C ILE A 69 -0.46 1.87 3.60
N ALA A 70 -1.09 1.72 2.44
CA ALA A 70 -1.52 0.44 1.87
C ALA A 70 -0.63 0.00 0.69
N ASN A 71 0.26 0.89 0.24
CA ASN A 71 1.19 0.66 -0.87
C ASN A 71 2.52 0.14 -0.34
N LYS A 72 2.68 -1.17 -0.26
CA LYS A 72 3.90 -1.82 0.23
C LYS A 72 5.12 -1.55 -0.64
N GLU A 73 4.94 -1.36 -1.96
CA GLU A 73 6.04 -1.09 -2.88
C GLU A 73 6.80 0.20 -2.53
N THR A 74 6.10 1.18 -2.00
CA THR A 74 6.70 2.43 -1.52
C THR A 74 7.68 2.17 -0.37
N LEU A 75 7.27 1.39 0.64
CA LEU A 75 8.14 1.06 1.78
C LEU A 75 9.28 0.12 1.40
N VAL A 76 9.01 -0.86 0.56
CA VAL A 76 10.05 -1.78 0.05
C VAL A 76 11.15 -1.02 -0.71
N SER A 77 10.75 -0.01 -1.50
CA SER A 77 11.69 0.73 -2.35
C SER A 77 12.40 1.87 -1.65
N ALA A 78 11.76 2.52 -0.70
CA ALA A 78 12.26 3.77 -0.10
C ALA A 78 11.99 3.86 1.42
N GLY A 79 11.72 2.76 2.09
CA GLY A 79 11.26 2.73 3.48
C GLY A 79 12.15 3.49 4.44
N LYS A 80 13.48 3.33 4.34
CA LYS A 80 14.44 4.07 5.17
C LYS A 80 14.27 5.59 5.03
N ILE A 81 14.13 6.08 3.80
CA ILE A 81 13.95 7.51 3.52
C ILE A 81 12.62 8.00 4.10
N PHE A 82 11.55 7.17 4.01
CA PHE A 82 10.25 7.48 4.61
C PHE A 82 10.31 7.57 6.12
N LEU A 83 10.98 6.62 6.78
CA LEU A 83 11.15 6.61 8.23
C LEU A 83 11.96 7.83 8.70
N GLU A 84 13.10 8.11 8.08
CA GLU A 84 13.92 9.28 8.39
C GLU A 84 13.11 10.57 8.28
N LYS A 85 12.33 10.72 7.19
CA LYS A 85 11.47 11.90 6.99
C LYS A 85 10.33 11.96 8.01
N SER A 86 9.74 10.82 8.37
CA SER A 86 8.67 10.78 9.38
C SER A 86 9.17 11.21 10.76
N TYR A 87 10.38 10.80 11.13
CA TYR A 87 11.04 11.27 12.36
C TYR A 87 11.31 12.77 12.33
N GLU A 88 11.89 13.28 11.23
CA GLU A 88 12.16 14.72 11.05
C GLU A 88 10.87 15.54 11.21
N LYS A 89 9.77 15.09 10.63
CA LYS A 89 8.49 15.79 10.60
C LYS A 89 7.59 15.47 11.79
N LYS A 90 7.98 14.51 12.65
CA LYS A 90 7.20 14.03 13.81
C LYS A 90 5.81 13.53 13.42
N VAL A 91 5.71 12.86 12.26
CA VAL A 91 4.47 12.26 11.75
C VAL A 91 4.50 10.75 11.91
N LYS A 92 3.32 10.13 11.91
CA LYS A 92 3.16 8.68 12.02
C LYS A 92 3.01 8.06 10.64
N ILE A 93 3.65 6.90 10.43
CA ILE A 93 3.37 5.99 9.34
C ILE A 93 2.57 4.83 9.93
N LEU A 94 1.33 4.67 9.45
CA LEU A 94 0.36 3.68 9.95
C LEU A 94 0.18 2.59 8.89
N PRO A 95 0.39 1.32 9.21
CA PRO A 95 0.17 0.24 8.26
C PRO A 95 -1.32 0.00 8.01
N VAL A 96 -1.68 -0.15 6.74
CA VAL A 96 -3.05 -0.49 6.30
C VAL A 96 -3.10 -1.92 5.77
N ASP A 97 -1.99 -2.45 5.26
CA ASP A 97 -1.90 -3.86 4.85
C ASP A 97 -2.29 -4.76 6.03
N SER A 98 -3.13 -5.77 5.79
CA SER A 98 -3.82 -6.52 6.85
C SER A 98 -2.87 -7.18 7.83
N GLU A 99 -1.82 -7.81 7.36
CA GLU A 99 -0.81 -8.48 8.18
C GLU A 99 -0.04 -7.48 9.04
N HIS A 100 0.35 -6.35 8.46
CA HIS A 100 1.09 -5.30 9.17
C HIS A 100 0.21 -4.54 10.16
N SER A 101 -1.05 -4.31 9.81
CA SER A 101 -2.02 -3.74 10.73
C SER A 101 -2.25 -4.65 11.93
N ALA A 102 -2.31 -5.97 11.73
CA ALA A 102 -2.43 -6.93 12.82
C ALA A 102 -1.19 -6.90 13.74
N ILE A 103 0.02 -6.91 13.17
CA ILE A 103 1.27 -6.77 13.93
C ILE A 103 1.27 -5.46 14.73
N PHE A 104 0.94 -4.35 14.09
CA PHE A 104 0.88 -3.03 14.71
C PHE A 104 -0.05 -3.02 15.93
N GLN A 105 -1.25 -3.58 15.81
CA GLN A 105 -2.21 -3.69 16.91
C GLN A 105 -1.70 -4.58 18.05
N CYS A 106 -1.02 -5.68 17.73
CA CYS A 106 -0.40 -6.54 18.74
C CYS A 106 0.74 -5.85 19.47
N LEU A 107 1.48 -4.98 18.79
CA LEU A 107 2.64 -4.26 19.35
C LEU A 107 2.27 -2.96 20.05
N GLU A 108 1.06 -2.40 19.88
CA GLU A 108 0.66 -1.07 20.33
C GLU A 108 0.97 -0.79 21.82
N LYS A 109 0.91 -1.82 22.67
CA LYS A 109 1.20 -1.74 24.09
C LYS A 109 2.47 -2.47 24.52
N ASN A 110 3.19 -3.05 23.58
CA ASN A 110 4.35 -3.88 23.83
C ASN A 110 5.61 -3.29 23.19
N ASN A 111 6.74 -3.42 23.87
CA ASN A 111 8.02 -3.06 23.27
C ASN A 111 8.44 -4.16 22.30
N ILE A 112 8.85 -3.76 21.10
CA ILE A 112 9.36 -4.70 20.08
C ILE A 112 10.54 -5.55 20.60
N SER A 113 11.33 -5.03 21.54
CA SER A 113 12.42 -5.80 22.16
C SER A 113 11.99 -7.01 22.98
N ASN A 114 10.70 -7.13 23.29
CA ASN A 114 10.12 -8.27 23.99
C ASN A 114 9.52 -9.32 23.03
N VAL A 115 9.71 -9.14 21.72
CA VAL A 115 9.18 -10.02 20.69
C VAL A 115 10.26 -10.95 20.21
N ASP A 116 10.06 -12.26 20.39
CA ASP A 116 11.00 -13.29 19.94
C ASP A 116 10.91 -13.51 18.42
N PHE A 117 9.71 -13.51 17.87
CA PHE A 117 9.45 -13.66 16.44
C PHE A 117 8.09 -13.10 16.02
N ILE A 118 7.96 -12.82 14.73
CA ILE A 118 6.69 -12.43 14.09
C ILE A 118 6.36 -13.45 13.01
N THR A 119 5.10 -13.92 13.02
CA THR A 119 4.58 -14.81 11.99
C THR A 119 3.66 -14.05 11.05
N LEU A 120 4.07 -13.91 9.79
CA LEU A 120 3.20 -13.39 8.74
C LEU A 120 2.30 -14.49 8.20
N THR A 121 0.99 -14.30 8.28
CA THR A 121 0.01 -15.20 7.70
C THR A 121 -0.06 -15.05 6.19
N ALA A 122 -0.51 -16.09 5.49
CA ALA A 122 -0.72 -16.07 4.05
C ALA A 122 -1.89 -16.94 3.65
N SER A 123 -2.62 -16.54 2.60
CA SER A 123 -3.65 -17.39 1.99
C SER A 123 -3.07 -18.58 1.21
N GLY A 124 -1.81 -18.47 0.78
CA GLY A 124 -1.14 -19.44 -0.09
C GLY A 124 -1.50 -19.31 -1.57
N GLY A 125 -2.47 -18.46 -1.92
CA GLY A 125 -2.87 -18.21 -3.30
C GLY A 125 -3.58 -19.39 -3.98
N PRO A 126 -3.86 -19.27 -5.29
CA PRO A 126 -4.63 -20.27 -6.04
C PRO A 126 -3.89 -21.61 -6.27
N PHE A 127 -2.58 -21.66 -6.04
CA PHE A 127 -1.76 -22.84 -6.34
C PHE A 127 -1.34 -23.62 -5.10
N LEU A 128 -1.81 -23.22 -3.89
CA LEU A 128 -1.42 -23.84 -2.62
C LEU A 128 -1.56 -25.36 -2.62
N ASN A 129 -2.66 -25.88 -3.15
CA ASN A 129 -2.98 -27.31 -3.17
C ASN A 129 -2.73 -27.96 -4.53
N MET A 130 -2.06 -27.27 -5.46
CA MET A 130 -1.79 -27.78 -6.80
C MET A 130 -0.55 -28.66 -6.79
N PRO A 131 -0.59 -29.88 -7.38
CA PRO A 131 0.60 -30.70 -7.55
C PRO A 131 1.70 -29.97 -8.36
N ILE A 132 2.95 -30.09 -7.93
CA ILE A 132 4.09 -29.38 -8.56
C ILE A 132 4.20 -29.74 -10.06
N GLU A 133 3.91 -30.97 -10.42
CA GLU A 133 3.94 -31.47 -11.81
C GLU A 133 2.99 -30.69 -12.72
N SER A 134 1.93 -30.12 -12.13
CA SER A 134 0.92 -29.33 -12.84
C SER A 134 1.35 -27.87 -13.10
N PHE A 135 2.39 -27.38 -12.42
CA PHE A 135 2.83 -25.98 -12.52
C PHE A 135 3.26 -25.59 -13.94
N LYS A 136 3.79 -26.53 -14.72
CA LYS A 136 4.14 -26.32 -16.14
C LYS A 136 2.98 -25.91 -17.03
N ASN A 137 1.75 -26.14 -16.58
CA ASN A 137 0.52 -25.85 -17.33
C ASN A 137 -0.16 -24.56 -16.87
N ILE A 138 0.37 -23.87 -15.84
CA ILE A 138 -0.20 -22.62 -15.30
C ILE A 138 -0.18 -21.53 -16.37
N LYS A 139 -1.31 -20.85 -16.49
CA LYS A 139 -1.47 -19.67 -17.35
C LYS A 139 -1.63 -18.41 -16.50
N PRO A 140 -1.29 -17.23 -17.01
CA PRO A 140 -1.53 -15.95 -16.30
C PRO A 140 -2.97 -15.79 -15.82
N THR A 141 -3.94 -16.29 -16.58
CA THR A 141 -5.37 -16.28 -16.22
C THR A 141 -5.70 -17.11 -14.99
N ASP A 142 -4.87 -18.06 -14.61
CA ASP A 142 -5.06 -18.87 -13.40
C ASP A 142 -4.51 -18.16 -12.19
N ALA A 143 -3.41 -17.42 -12.34
CA ALA A 143 -2.80 -16.64 -11.27
C ALA A 143 -3.69 -15.49 -10.75
N ILE A 144 -4.58 -14.94 -11.59
CA ILE A 144 -5.49 -13.88 -11.19
C ILE A 144 -6.76 -14.36 -10.47
N LYS A 145 -6.95 -15.69 -10.36
CA LYS A 145 -8.11 -16.31 -9.70
C LYS A 145 -7.80 -16.60 -8.23
N HIS A 146 -7.87 -15.57 -7.38
CA HIS A 146 -7.64 -15.79 -5.95
C HIS A 146 -8.80 -16.57 -5.32
N PRO A 147 -8.54 -17.64 -4.49
CA PRO A 147 -9.57 -18.54 -4.00
C PRO A 147 -10.54 -17.88 -2.99
N VAL A 148 -10.10 -16.83 -2.29
CA VAL A 148 -10.86 -16.22 -1.19
C VAL A 148 -11.26 -14.79 -1.52
N TRP A 149 -10.35 -13.99 -2.10
CA TRP A 149 -10.53 -12.55 -2.26
C TRP A 149 -10.67 -12.15 -3.72
N LYS A 150 -11.60 -11.22 -3.99
CA LYS A 150 -11.68 -10.54 -5.29
C LYS A 150 -10.79 -9.30 -5.23
N MET A 151 -9.60 -9.39 -5.78
CA MET A 151 -8.57 -8.35 -5.71
C MET A 151 -8.18 -7.86 -7.12
N GLY A 152 -7.35 -6.78 -7.16
CA GLY A 152 -6.73 -6.33 -8.40
C GLY A 152 -5.78 -7.39 -9.01
N GLN A 153 -5.53 -7.29 -10.30
CA GLN A 153 -4.72 -8.29 -11.02
C GLN A 153 -3.30 -8.41 -10.48
N LYS A 154 -2.64 -7.28 -10.19
CA LYS A 154 -1.25 -7.28 -9.69
C LYS A 154 -1.13 -8.07 -8.38
N ILE A 155 -1.91 -7.70 -7.37
CA ILE A 155 -1.84 -8.37 -6.06
C ILE A 155 -2.28 -9.85 -6.13
N SER A 156 -3.17 -10.20 -7.05
CA SER A 156 -3.56 -11.61 -7.27
C SER A 156 -2.40 -12.44 -7.81
N VAL A 157 -1.64 -11.92 -8.76
CA VAL A 157 -0.43 -12.57 -9.28
C VAL A 157 0.65 -12.64 -8.21
N ASP A 158 0.87 -11.57 -7.45
CA ASP A 158 1.84 -11.54 -6.36
C ASP A 158 1.50 -12.58 -5.28
N SER A 159 0.21 -12.74 -4.95
CA SER A 159 -0.27 -13.77 -4.04
C SER A 159 -0.04 -15.18 -4.60
N ALA A 160 -0.38 -15.40 -5.87
CA ALA A 160 -0.22 -16.69 -6.53
C ALA A 160 1.24 -17.17 -6.57
N THR A 161 2.18 -16.24 -6.67
CA THR A 161 3.63 -16.51 -6.73
C THR A 161 4.34 -16.42 -5.38
N MET A 162 3.62 -16.12 -4.30
CA MET A 162 4.14 -15.77 -2.98
C MET A 162 5.04 -14.51 -2.97
N PHE A 163 5.11 -13.79 -4.09
CA PHE A 163 5.88 -12.54 -4.17
C PHE A 163 5.29 -11.45 -3.25
N ASN A 164 3.96 -11.44 -3.08
CA ASN A 164 3.31 -10.57 -2.12
C ASN A 164 3.89 -10.76 -0.71
N LYS A 165 4.10 -12.00 -0.30
CA LYS A 165 4.66 -12.30 1.03
C LYS A 165 6.12 -11.87 1.16
N ALA A 166 6.91 -11.98 0.08
CA ALA A 166 8.28 -11.46 0.06
C ALA A 166 8.31 -9.93 0.24
N LEU A 167 7.42 -9.20 -0.42
CA LEU A 167 7.30 -7.75 -0.22
C LEU A 167 6.86 -7.41 1.20
N GLU A 168 5.94 -8.17 1.78
CA GLU A 168 5.45 -7.97 3.13
C GLU A 168 6.52 -8.25 4.21
N ILE A 169 7.42 -9.21 3.99
CA ILE A 169 8.56 -9.44 4.89
C ILE A 169 9.45 -8.18 4.94
N ILE A 170 9.76 -7.61 3.78
CA ILE A 170 10.57 -6.38 3.70
C ILE A 170 9.83 -5.21 4.35
N GLU A 171 8.54 -5.08 4.08
CA GLU A 171 7.69 -4.04 4.68
C GLU A 171 7.67 -4.15 6.20
N ALA A 172 7.50 -5.35 6.75
CA ALA A 172 7.52 -5.60 8.19
C ALA A 172 8.87 -5.23 8.80
N SER A 173 9.97 -5.62 8.15
CA SER A 173 11.33 -5.25 8.59
C SER A 173 11.49 -3.74 8.66
N VAL A 174 11.02 -3.02 7.65
CA VAL A 174 11.08 -1.55 7.62
C VAL A 174 10.20 -0.93 8.70
N LEU A 175 8.92 -1.31 8.79
CA LEU A 175 7.95 -0.66 9.69
C LEU A 175 8.25 -0.90 11.17
N PHE A 176 8.69 -2.11 11.51
CA PHE A 176 8.85 -2.54 12.90
C PHE A 176 10.31 -2.63 13.33
N ASN A 177 11.26 -2.31 12.44
CA ASN A 177 12.69 -2.39 12.69
C ASN A 177 13.12 -3.77 13.22
N ILE A 178 12.71 -4.82 12.52
CA ILE A 178 13.04 -6.23 12.79
C ILE A 178 13.93 -6.79 11.69
N GLU A 179 14.83 -7.72 12.06
CA GLU A 179 15.74 -8.43 11.14
C GLU A 179 15.11 -9.75 10.63
#